data_469a39bf2a1967f4ee29ef4fa1db9044
#
_entry.id   469a39bf2a1967f4ee29ef4fa1db9044
#
_cell.length_a   1.000
_cell.length_b   1.000
_cell.length_c   1.000
_cell.angle_alpha   90.00
_cell.angle_beta   90.00
_cell.angle_gamma   90.00
#
_symmetry.space_group_name_H-M   'P 1'
#
loop_
_entity.id
_entity.type
_entity.pdbx_description
1 polymer ?
#
loop_
_entity_poly.entity_id
_entity_poly.type
_entity_poly.pdbx_seq_one_letter_code
_entity_poly.pdbx_strand_id
1 'polypeptide(L)'
;MLANKIFDCHTHTHFSHDSECDPYDSLKAAKERQIAGFAITDHCDIEFCGDGDVKTPIKKSAVCAHEMGDSVLAGVEIGEGIWHKKDAEEVLSGSDFDIVLGSVHAVRYKSYTMPYSQIDFSFLSQNEINEYISAYFDDMLEMIKTTDFDVLSHMTCPLRYISGKYGIAVDLKNFADKTDIILNEIISRGVALEINTYC
;
A
#
# COMPACT_ATOMS: atom_id res chain seq x y z
N MET A 1 -1.11 -26.22 -13.37
CA MET A 1 -2.42 -26.33 -12.69
C MET A 1 -2.58 -25.43 -11.46
N LEU A 2 -1.54 -24.79 -10.92
CA LEU A 2 -1.65 -23.76 -9.87
C LEU A 2 -1.94 -22.36 -10.44
N ALA A 3 -1.44 -22.04 -11.62
CA ALA A 3 -1.55 -20.71 -12.24
C ALA A 3 -3.01 -20.21 -12.39
N ASN A 4 -3.95 -21.10 -12.71
CA ASN A 4 -5.38 -20.73 -12.87
C ASN A 4 -6.11 -20.40 -11.54
N LYS A 5 -5.40 -20.34 -10.42
CA LYS A 5 -5.95 -19.97 -9.10
C LYS A 5 -5.24 -18.77 -8.48
N ILE A 6 -4.21 -18.24 -9.14
CA ILE A 6 -3.50 -17.06 -8.68
C ILE A 6 -4.29 -15.83 -9.11
N PHE A 7 -4.52 -14.94 -8.18
CA PHE A 7 -5.06 -13.62 -8.39
C PHE A 7 -4.05 -12.63 -7.80
N ASP A 8 -3.61 -11.64 -8.59
CA ASP A 8 -2.69 -10.60 -8.12
C ASP A 8 -3.52 -9.41 -7.60
N CYS A 9 -3.47 -9.17 -6.31
CA CYS A 9 -4.30 -8.15 -5.67
C CYS A 9 -3.64 -6.79 -5.57
N HIS A 10 -2.39 -6.62 -6.07
CA HIS A 10 -1.64 -5.38 -5.92
C HIS A 10 -0.83 -5.07 -7.17
N THR A 11 -1.40 -4.28 -8.08
CA THR A 11 -0.73 -3.84 -9.30
C THR A 11 -0.95 -2.36 -9.58
N HIS A 12 0.06 -1.69 -10.14
CA HIS A 12 0.03 -0.28 -10.49
C HIS A 12 0.10 -0.06 -11.98
N THR A 13 -0.56 1.00 -12.45
CA THR A 13 -0.60 1.40 -13.84
C THR A 13 -0.13 2.85 -14.02
N HIS A 14 -0.21 3.37 -15.24
CA HIS A 14 0.15 4.77 -15.53
C HIS A 14 -0.76 5.82 -14.85
N PHE A 15 -1.80 5.41 -14.12
CA PHE A 15 -2.56 6.31 -13.24
C PHE A 15 -1.85 6.52 -11.89
N SER A 16 -0.85 5.70 -11.58
CA SER A 16 0.02 5.80 -10.41
C SER A 16 1.31 6.55 -10.76
N HIS A 17 1.88 7.25 -9.79
CA HIS A 17 3.09 8.06 -10.00
C HIS A 17 4.37 7.22 -10.21
N ASP A 18 4.34 5.96 -9.86
CA ASP A 18 5.48 5.03 -9.84
C ASP A 18 5.45 3.99 -10.96
N SER A 19 4.45 4.04 -11.85
CA SER A 19 4.30 3.10 -12.95
C SER A 19 3.98 3.79 -14.28
N GLU A 20 4.54 3.26 -15.38
CA GLU A 20 4.20 3.65 -16.75
C GLU A 20 3.41 2.54 -17.47
N CYS A 21 3.01 1.49 -16.75
CA CYS A 21 2.37 0.32 -17.33
C CYS A 21 0.96 0.66 -17.84
N ASP A 22 0.68 0.32 -19.11
CA ASP A 22 -0.69 0.39 -19.63
C ASP A 22 -1.53 -0.73 -19.00
N PRO A 23 -2.74 -0.45 -18.47
CA PRO A 23 -3.61 -1.48 -17.90
C PRO A 23 -3.86 -2.68 -18.80
N TYR A 24 -3.98 -2.43 -20.12
CA TYR A 24 -4.20 -3.51 -21.10
C TYR A 24 -2.95 -4.38 -21.33
N ASP A 25 -1.75 -3.85 -21.13
CA ASP A 25 -0.52 -4.65 -21.14
C ASP A 25 -0.47 -5.58 -19.93
N SER A 26 -0.92 -5.13 -18.76
CA SER A 26 -1.11 -5.99 -17.58
C SER A 26 -2.11 -7.11 -17.84
N LEU A 27 -3.25 -6.80 -18.46
CA LEU A 27 -4.25 -7.80 -18.84
C LEU A 27 -3.70 -8.84 -19.83
N LYS A 28 -2.92 -8.39 -20.81
CA LYS A 28 -2.23 -9.27 -21.76
C LYS A 28 -1.26 -10.19 -21.05
N ALA A 29 -0.41 -9.64 -20.16
CA ALA A 29 0.55 -10.41 -19.39
C ALA A 29 -0.14 -11.44 -18.47
N ALA A 30 -1.26 -11.06 -17.85
CA ALA A 30 -2.06 -11.96 -17.02
C ALA A 30 -2.58 -13.16 -17.83
N LYS A 31 -3.12 -12.90 -19.03
CA LYS A 31 -3.59 -13.95 -19.95
C LYS A 31 -2.45 -14.87 -20.41
N GLU A 32 -1.31 -14.31 -20.79
CA GLU A 32 -0.13 -15.06 -21.24
C GLU A 32 0.43 -15.97 -20.11
N ARG A 33 0.39 -15.50 -18.87
CA ARG A 33 0.83 -16.23 -17.68
C ARG A 33 -0.24 -17.15 -17.08
N GLN A 34 -1.44 -17.14 -17.64
CA GLN A 34 -2.58 -17.93 -17.21
C GLN A 34 -2.97 -17.71 -15.73
N ILE A 35 -2.84 -16.49 -15.24
CA ILE A 35 -3.36 -16.11 -13.91
C ILE A 35 -4.86 -15.85 -13.99
N ALA A 36 -5.57 -16.02 -12.88
CA ALA A 36 -7.03 -15.92 -12.84
C ALA A 36 -7.52 -14.48 -13.07
N GLY A 37 -6.78 -13.50 -12.58
CA GLY A 37 -7.07 -12.08 -12.71
C GLY A 37 -6.13 -11.25 -11.83
N PHE A 38 -6.36 -9.95 -11.82
CA PHE A 38 -5.60 -9.02 -10.99
C PHE A 38 -6.45 -7.81 -10.61
N ALA A 39 -6.02 -7.10 -9.58
CA ALA A 39 -6.59 -5.82 -9.19
C ALA A 39 -5.68 -4.68 -9.65
N ILE A 40 -6.25 -3.62 -10.19
CA ILE A 40 -5.55 -2.36 -10.39
C ILE A 40 -5.74 -1.55 -9.12
N THR A 41 -4.66 -1.29 -8.41
CA THR A 41 -4.66 -0.65 -7.09
C THR A 41 -3.69 0.53 -7.08
N ASP A 42 -3.88 1.46 -8.01
CA ASP A 42 -3.02 2.61 -8.17
C ASP A 42 -2.95 3.46 -6.88
N HIS A 43 -1.79 4.06 -6.63
CA HIS A 43 -1.52 4.87 -5.45
C HIS A 43 -2.47 6.06 -5.29
N CYS A 44 -3.03 6.17 -4.10
CA CYS A 44 -3.72 7.35 -3.61
C CYS A 44 -3.01 7.88 -2.36
N ASP A 45 -1.82 8.40 -2.53
CA ASP A 45 -1.01 8.98 -1.45
C ASP A 45 -1.42 10.43 -1.23
N ILE A 46 -2.40 10.64 -0.37
CA ILE A 46 -3.11 11.94 -0.21
C ILE A 46 -2.16 13.06 0.22
N GLU A 47 -1.19 12.77 1.10
CA GLU A 47 -0.21 13.75 1.59
C GLU A 47 0.74 14.24 0.48
N PHE A 48 1.05 13.38 -0.51
CA PHE A 48 2.11 13.61 -1.47
C PHE A 48 1.62 14.06 -2.84
N CYS A 49 0.33 14.30 -2.98
CA CYS A 49 -0.23 14.82 -4.23
C CYS A 49 0.08 16.31 -4.44
N GLY A 50 0.62 16.99 -3.44
CA GLY A 50 0.85 18.44 -3.47
C GLY A 50 -0.47 19.17 -3.74
N ASP A 51 -0.42 20.21 -4.61
CA ASP A 51 -1.63 20.86 -5.13
C ASP A 51 -2.29 20.04 -6.27
N GLY A 52 -1.84 18.80 -6.49
CA GLY A 52 -2.31 17.90 -7.54
C GLY A 52 -3.63 17.23 -7.19
N ASP A 53 -4.39 16.92 -8.23
CA ASP A 53 -5.64 16.19 -8.12
C ASP A 53 -5.37 14.66 -8.12
N VAL A 54 -5.28 14.05 -6.95
CA VAL A 54 -5.16 12.59 -6.81
C VAL A 54 -6.48 11.87 -7.15
N LYS A 55 -7.61 12.54 -6.93
CA LYS A 55 -8.94 11.93 -7.05
C LYS A 55 -9.29 11.60 -8.50
N THR A 56 -8.90 12.46 -9.46
CA THR A 56 -9.21 12.25 -10.88
C THR A 56 -8.46 11.05 -11.50
N PRO A 57 -7.13 10.86 -11.31
CA PRO A 57 -6.44 9.67 -11.78
C PRO A 57 -7.05 8.39 -11.22
N ILE A 58 -7.33 8.33 -9.92
CA ILE A 58 -7.89 7.16 -9.25
C ILE A 58 -9.30 6.82 -9.77
N LYS A 59 -10.16 7.82 -10.00
CA LYS A 59 -11.46 7.59 -10.64
C LYS A 59 -11.33 7.03 -12.05
N LYS A 60 -10.37 7.52 -12.83
CA LYS A 60 -10.10 7.00 -14.18
C LYS A 60 -9.56 5.57 -14.13
N SER A 61 -8.69 5.28 -13.19
CA SER A 61 -8.18 3.93 -12.96
C SER A 61 -9.31 2.94 -12.67
N ALA A 62 -10.21 3.27 -11.74
CA ALA A 62 -11.36 2.43 -11.40
C ALA A 62 -12.30 2.20 -12.59
N VAL A 63 -12.62 3.27 -13.35
CA VAL A 63 -13.43 3.15 -14.57
C VAL A 63 -12.74 2.25 -15.61
N CYS A 64 -11.44 2.44 -15.83
CA CYS A 64 -10.66 1.61 -16.75
C CYS A 64 -10.70 0.13 -16.35
N ALA A 65 -10.51 -0.18 -15.05
CA ALA A 65 -10.57 -1.54 -14.54
C ALA A 65 -11.92 -2.20 -14.82
N HIS A 66 -13.03 -1.53 -14.54
CA HIS A 66 -14.38 -2.03 -14.81
C HIS A 66 -14.63 -2.29 -16.30
N GLU A 67 -14.08 -1.45 -17.20
CA GLU A 67 -14.20 -1.64 -18.66
C GLU A 67 -13.42 -2.86 -19.17
N MET A 68 -12.44 -3.38 -18.40
CA MET A 68 -11.60 -4.51 -18.79
C MET A 68 -12.26 -5.88 -18.52
N GLY A 69 -13.38 -5.92 -17.80
CA GLY A 69 -14.20 -7.10 -17.55
C GLY A 69 -13.81 -7.89 -16.29
N ASP A 70 -14.54 -8.94 -15.98
CA ASP A 70 -14.63 -9.65 -14.70
C ASP A 70 -13.30 -10.23 -14.13
N SER A 71 -12.23 -10.26 -14.93
CA SER A 71 -10.91 -10.73 -14.49
C SER A 71 -10.02 -9.61 -13.93
N VAL A 72 -10.51 -8.37 -13.96
CA VAL A 72 -9.80 -7.19 -13.45
C VAL A 72 -10.68 -6.52 -12.41
N LEU A 73 -10.17 -6.39 -11.19
CA LEU A 73 -10.86 -5.66 -10.13
C LEU A 73 -10.43 -4.21 -10.12
N ALA A 74 -11.39 -3.32 -9.92
CA ALA A 74 -11.14 -1.91 -9.65
C ALA A 74 -10.74 -1.75 -8.18
N GLY A 75 -9.52 -1.30 -7.94
CA GLY A 75 -9.01 -1.09 -6.60
C GLY A 75 -8.33 0.25 -6.43
N VAL A 76 -7.83 0.46 -5.22
CA VAL A 76 -7.02 1.61 -4.83
C VAL A 76 -6.07 1.22 -3.72
N GLU A 77 -4.84 1.70 -3.77
CA GLU A 77 -3.94 1.67 -2.63
C GLU A 77 -3.96 3.03 -1.94
N ILE A 78 -4.62 3.10 -0.76
CA ILE A 78 -4.76 4.36 -0.04
C ILE A 78 -3.63 4.51 0.97
N GLY A 79 -2.82 5.57 0.79
CA GLY A 79 -1.72 5.94 1.67
C GLY A 79 -2.06 7.16 2.54
N GLU A 80 -1.45 7.24 3.73
CA GLU A 80 -1.50 8.37 4.66
C GLU A 80 -2.91 8.89 5.01
N GLY A 81 -3.94 8.06 4.86
CA GLY A 81 -5.33 8.41 5.20
C GLY A 81 -5.52 8.86 6.65
N ILE A 82 -4.63 8.42 7.56
CA ILE A 82 -4.64 8.86 8.97
C ILE A 82 -4.38 10.34 9.14
N TRP A 83 -3.66 10.98 8.20
CA TRP A 83 -3.35 12.40 8.25
C TRP A 83 -4.41 13.26 7.56
N HIS A 84 -5.19 12.67 6.63
CA HIS A 84 -6.17 13.33 5.78
C HIS A 84 -7.48 12.53 5.70
N LYS A 85 -8.06 12.21 6.86
CA LYS A 85 -9.25 11.31 6.97
C LYS A 85 -10.40 11.69 6.06
N LYS A 86 -10.71 13.00 5.99
CA LYS A 86 -11.81 13.48 5.15
C LYS A 86 -11.55 13.25 3.66
N ASP A 87 -10.32 13.48 3.20
CA ASP A 87 -9.97 13.27 1.79
C ASP A 87 -9.95 11.77 1.45
N ALA A 88 -9.48 10.92 2.38
CA ALA A 88 -9.55 9.47 2.25
C ALA A 88 -11.00 8.99 2.12
N GLU A 89 -11.90 9.45 2.99
CA GLU A 89 -13.34 9.15 2.92
C GLU A 89 -13.96 9.61 1.61
N GLU A 90 -13.59 10.80 1.11
CA GLU A 90 -14.08 11.31 -0.18
C GLU A 90 -13.60 10.46 -1.36
N VAL A 91 -12.35 9.97 -1.35
CA VAL A 91 -11.84 9.06 -2.38
C VAL A 91 -12.62 7.75 -2.34
N LEU A 92 -12.69 7.12 -1.16
CA LEU A 92 -13.32 5.81 -0.99
C LEU A 92 -14.81 5.83 -1.33
N SER A 93 -15.53 6.92 -0.99
CA SER A 93 -16.94 7.07 -1.34
C SER A 93 -17.20 7.60 -2.75
N GLY A 94 -16.16 8.12 -3.41
CA GLY A 94 -16.27 8.78 -4.73
C GLY A 94 -16.11 7.86 -5.93
N SER A 95 -15.82 6.58 -5.72
CA SER A 95 -15.64 5.56 -6.77
C SER A 95 -16.17 4.22 -6.27
N ASP A 96 -16.53 3.36 -7.22
CA ASP A 96 -16.96 1.99 -6.94
C ASP A 96 -15.71 1.09 -6.98
N PHE A 97 -15.15 0.79 -5.82
CA PHE A 97 -13.99 -0.07 -5.70
C PHE A 97 -14.42 -1.48 -5.27
N ASP A 98 -13.87 -2.48 -5.96
CA ASP A 98 -14.00 -3.89 -5.60
C ASP A 98 -13.06 -4.28 -4.45
N ILE A 99 -11.92 -3.57 -4.31
CA ILE A 99 -10.89 -3.84 -3.31
C ILE A 99 -10.15 -2.55 -2.92
N VAL A 100 -9.93 -2.36 -1.64
CA VAL A 100 -9.16 -1.24 -1.07
C VAL A 100 -7.97 -1.79 -0.29
N LEU A 101 -6.77 -1.35 -0.64
CA LEU A 101 -5.54 -1.63 0.10
C LEU A 101 -5.23 -0.45 1.01
N GLY A 102 -4.94 -0.73 2.28
CA GLY A 102 -4.47 0.28 3.24
C GLY A 102 -2.96 0.20 3.39
N SER A 103 -2.27 1.33 3.17
CA SER A 103 -0.81 1.44 3.16
C SER A 103 -0.30 2.58 4.02
N VAL A 104 0.89 2.42 4.56
CA VAL A 104 1.67 3.48 5.19
C VAL A 104 2.96 3.65 4.40
N HIS A 105 3.08 4.73 3.62
CA HIS A 105 4.27 5.00 2.80
C HIS A 105 5.21 6.02 3.45
N ALA A 106 4.71 6.81 4.38
CA ALA A 106 5.49 7.77 5.14
C ALA A 106 5.12 7.73 6.63
N VAL A 107 6.05 8.16 7.45
CA VAL A 107 5.89 8.27 8.90
C VAL A 107 6.32 9.67 9.33
N ARG A 108 5.51 10.33 10.16
CA ARG A 108 5.91 11.60 10.79
C ARG A 108 6.84 11.31 11.96
N TYR A 109 8.13 11.25 11.68
CA TYR A 109 9.16 10.99 12.67
C TYR A 109 10.20 12.11 12.69
N LYS A 110 10.30 12.85 13.79
CA LYS A 110 11.16 14.04 13.92
C LYS A 110 10.86 15.06 12.80
N SER A 111 11.87 15.36 11.95
CA SER A 111 11.72 16.21 10.78
C SER A 111 11.37 15.45 9.49
N TYR A 112 11.28 14.12 9.56
CA TYR A 112 10.94 13.31 8.41
C TYR A 112 9.43 13.27 8.23
N THR A 113 8.97 13.68 7.05
CA THR A 113 7.56 13.66 6.64
C THR A 113 7.40 13.17 5.21
N MET A 114 8.53 12.78 4.57
CA MET A 114 8.55 12.24 3.22
C MET A 114 8.38 10.72 3.22
N PRO A 115 8.02 10.12 2.08
CA PRO A 115 7.98 8.67 1.94
C PRO A 115 9.31 8.01 2.33
N TYR A 116 9.25 6.86 2.98
CA TYR A 116 10.45 6.14 3.42
C TYR A 116 11.39 5.76 2.27
N SER A 117 10.88 5.65 1.04
CA SER A 117 11.68 5.46 -0.17
C SER A 117 12.66 6.60 -0.46
N GLN A 118 12.37 7.80 0.03
CA GLN A 118 13.16 9.03 -0.16
C GLN A 118 14.10 9.34 1.02
N ILE A 119 13.99 8.60 2.13
CA ILE A 119 14.82 8.82 3.31
C ILE A 119 16.20 8.20 3.10
N ASP A 120 17.24 8.96 3.43
CA ASP A 120 18.59 8.42 3.58
C ASP A 120 18.80 7.93 5.01
N PHE A 121 18.55 6.64 5.20
CA PHE A 121 18.66 5.99 6.51
C PHE A 121 20.12 5.85 7.00
N SER A 122 21.12 6.08 6.16
CA SER A 122 22.54 5.99 6.55
C SER A 122 22.95 7.04 7.58
N PHE A 123 22.19 8.13 7.70
CA PHE A 123 22.42 9.18 8.70
C PHE A 123 21.77 8.89 10.07
N LEU A 124 20.97 7.84 10.18
CA LEU A 124 20.29 7.51 11.42
C LEU A 124 21.09 6.46 12.23
N SER A 125 21.17 6.67 13.53
CA SER A 125 21.66 5.67 14.45
C SER A 125 20.72 4.46 14.53
N GLN A 126 21.22 3.34 15.01
CA GLN A 126 20.39 2.13 15.21
C GLN A 126 19.18 2.39 16.13
N ASN A 127 19.34 3.26 17.13
CA ASN A 127 18.23 3.64 18.01
C ASN A 127 17.17 4.43 17.25
N GLU A 128 17.57 5.39 16.42
CA GLU A 128 16.65 6.17 15.59
C GLU A 128 15.94 5.32 14.54
N ILE A 129 16.62 4.31 13.96
CA ILE A 129 15.99 3.32 13.09
C ILE A 129 14.88 2.56 13.84
N ASN A 130 15.18 2.10 15.06
CA ASN A 130 14.20 1.38 15.87
C ASN A 130 13.01 2.28 16.26
N GLU A 131 13.27 3.54 16.60
CA GLU A 131 12.21 4.53 16.87
C GLU A 131 11.35 4.78 15.62
N TYR A 132 11.96 4.90 14.45
CA TYR A 132 11.26 5.08 13.17
C TYR A 132 10.33 3.89 12.85
N ILE A 133 10.85 2.67 12.97
CA ILE A 133 10.05 1.45 12.76
C ILE A 133 8.94 1.34 13.79
N SER A 134 9.20 1.74 15.04
CA SER A 134 8.17 1.78 16.09
C SER A 134 7.04 2.74 15.72
N ALA A 135 7.37 3.94 15.24
CA ALA A 135 6.38 4.93 14.77
C ALA A 135 5.61 4.43 13.53
N TYR A 136 6.29 3.76 12.60
CA TYR A 136 5.65 3.13 11.44
C TYR A 136 4.55 2.14 11.85
N PHE A 137 4.82 1.27 12.83
CA PHE A 137 3.81 0.34 13.33
C PHE A 137 2.68 1.03 14.11
N ASP A 138 2.97 2.15 14.78
CA ASP A 138 1.93 2.95 15.45
C ASP A 138 0.99 3.59 14.43
N ASP A 139 1.51 4.19 13.35
CA ASP A 139 0.73 4.77 12.26
C ASP A 139 -0.11 3.68 11.55
N MET A 140 0.49 2.50 11.32
CA MET A 140 -0.22 1.35 10.75
C MET A 140 -1.40 0.91 11.62
N LEU A 141 -1.19 0.82 12.93
CA LEU A 141 -2.25 0.45 13.86
C LEU A 141 -3.35 1.51 13.92
N GLU A 142 -3.00 2.80 13.84
CA GLU A 142 -3.99 3.87 13.75
C GLU A 142 -4.77 3.79 12.44
N MET A 143 -4.12 3.55 11.31
CA MET A 143 -4.75 3.37 10.01
C MET A 143 -5.78 2.23 10.05
N ILE A 144 -5.39 1.06 10.57
CA ILE A 144 -6.29 -0.09 10.72
C ILE A 144 -7.55 0.28 11.52
N LYS A 145 -7.42 1.12 12.54
CA LYS A 145 -8.54 1.51 13.41
C LYS A 145 -9.44 2.58 12.81
N THR A 146 -8.95 3.39 11.90
CA THR A 146 -9.61 4.63 11.50
C THR A 146 -9.94 4.74 10.02
N THR A 147 -9.37 3.86 9.18
CA THR A 147 -9.62 3.82 7.73
C THR A 147 -10.33 2.51 7.39
N ASP A 148 -11.27 2.57 6.47
CA ASP A 148 -11.97 1.39 5.96
C ASP A 148 -11.23 0.85 4.73
N PHE A 149 -10.73 -0.38 4.81
CA PHE A 149 -10.02 -1.05 3.74
C PHE A 149 -10.09 -2.59 3.90
N ASP A 150 -9.85 -3.31 2.82
CA ASP A 150 -9.99 -4.77 2.76
C ASP A 150 -8.70 -5.51 3.07
N VAL A 151 -7.56 -4.94 2.67
CA VAL A 151 -6.24 -5.59 2.74
C VAL A 151 -5.21 -4.64 3.35
N LEU A 152 -4.53 -5.09 4.40
CA LEU A 152 -3.32 -4.43 4.89
C LEU A 152 -2.15 -4.79 3.97
N SER A 153 -1.63 -3.80 3.23
CA SER A 153 -0.54 -4.00 2.29
C SER A 153 0.82 -4.05 2.99
N HIS A 154 1.77 -4.67 2.35
CA HIS A 154 3.24 -4.72 2.60
C HIS A 154 3.72 -4.27 4.00
N MET A 155 3.25 -4.95 5.05
CA MET A 155 3.49 -4.62 6.47
C MET A 155 4.95 -4.33 6.84
N THR A 156 5.92 -4.79 6.06
CA THR A 156 7.37 -4.63 6.34
C THR A 156 8.11 -3.84 5.28
N CYS A 157 7.42 -3.11 4.42
CA CYS A 157 8.03 -2.42 3.27
C CYS A 157 9.19 -1.46 3.61
N PRO A 158 9.22 -0.71 4.73
CA PRO A 158 10.37 0.10 5.09
C PRO A 158 11.69 -0.67 5.17
N LEU A 159 11.64 -1.98 5.50
CA LEU A 159 12.83 -2.82 5.58
C LEU A 159 13.52 -3.02 4.22
N ARG A 160 12.76 -2.94 3.11
CA ARG A 160 13.32 -2.94 1.76
C ARG A 160 14.36 -1.83 1.59
N TYR A 161 14.07 -0.66 2.16
CA TYR A 161 14.95 0.49 2.11
C TYR A 161 16.00 0.43 3.21
N ILE A 162 15.64 0.20 4.46
CA ILE A 162 16.54 0.18 5.61
C ILE A 162 17.56 -0.96 5.48
N SER A 163 17.08 -2.18 5.38
CA SER A 163 17.97 -3.36 5.32
C SER A 163 18.42 -3.66 3.90
N GLY A 164 17.52 -3.58 2.92
CA GLY A 164 17.83 -3.92 1.53
C GLY A 164 18.76 -2.92 0.86
N LYS A 165 18.48 -1.62 0.96
CA LYS A 165 19.28 -0.57 0.31
C LYS A 165 20.52 -0.18 1.12
N TYR A 166 20.37 0.00 2.43
CA TYR A 166 21.44 0.52 3.30
C TYR A 166 22.16 -0.56 4.12
N GLY A 167 21.71 -1.81 4.09
CA GLY A 167 22.31 -2.92 4.82
C GLY A 167 22.19 -2.80 6.35
N ILE A 168 21.26 -1.96 6.84
CA ILE A 168 21.08 -1.73 8.29
C ILE A 168 20.21 -2.85 8.85
N ALA A 169 20.74 -3.59 9.83
CA ALA A 169 20.01 -4.69 10.44
C ALA A 169 18.86 -4.18 11.33
N VAL A 170 17.68 -4.75 11.13
CA VAL A 170 16.51 -4.54 11.98
C VAL A 170 16.06 -5.88 12.55
N ASP A 171 16.07 -6.02 13.88
CA ASP A 171 15.52 -7.22 14.52
C ASP A 171 14.03 -7.01 14.82
N LEU A 172 13.18 -7.64 14.02
CA LEU A 172 11.73 -7.56 14.16
C LEU A 172 11.21 -8.13 15.49
N LYS A 173 12.00 -8.94 16.22
CA LYS A 173 11.62 -9.40 17.55
C LYS A 173 11.46 -8.26 18.56
N ASN A 174 12.16 -7.13 18.33
CA ASN A 174 12.01 -5.94 19.17
C ASN A 174 10.63 -5.29 19.04
N PHE A 175 9.85 -5.68 18.05
CA PHE A 175 8.51 -5.13 17.72
C PHE A 175 7.41 -6.21 17.82
N ALA A 176 7.71 -7.36 18.42
CA ALA A 176 6.79 -8.50 18.48
C ALA A 176 5.43 -8.10 19.09
N ASP A 177 5.43 -7.35 20.20
CA ASP A 177 4.19 -6.91 20.85
C ASP A 177 3.35 -6.03 19.91
N LYS A 178 3.96 -5.12 19.16
CA LYS A 178 3.25 -4.26 18.18
C LYS A 178 2.71 -5.07 17.02
N THR A 179 3.52 -5.99 16.51
CA THR A 179 3.13 -6.90 15.44
C THR A 179 1.93 -7.75 15.87
N ASP A 180 1.95 -8.31 17.06
CA ASP A 180 0.85 -9.09 17.61
C ASP A 180 -0.44 -8.26 17.75
N ILE A 181 -0.33 -7.01 18.20
CA ILE A 181 -1.47 -6.10 18.30
C ILE A 181 -2.06 -5.83 16.91
N ILE A 182 -1.21 -5.52 15.92
CA ILE A 182 -1.63 -5.28 14.53
C ILE A 182 -2.35 -6.51 13.97
N LEU A 183 -1.75 -7.71 14.09
CA LEU A 183 -2.34 -8.94 13.58
C LEU A 183 -3.69 -9.25 14.25
N ASN A 184 -3.80 -9.04 15.55
CA ASN A 184 -5.08 -9.23 16.25
C ASN A 184 -6.13 -8.21 15.79
N GLU A 185 -5.75 -6.96 15.53
CA GLU A 185 -6.69 -5.94 15.08
C GLU A 185 -7.21 -6.24 13.67
N ILE A 186 -6.35 -6.62 12.71
CA ILE A 186 -6.80 -6.99 11.35
C ILE A 186 -7.70 -8.24 11.39
N ILE A 187 -7.39 -9.24 12.21
CA ILE A 187 -8.23 -10.43 12.40
C ILE A 187 -9.61 -10.02 12.92
N SER A 188 -9.66 -9.15 13.95
CA SER A 188 -10.92 -8.72 14.56
C SER A 188 -11.83 -7.94 13.60
N ARG A 189 -11.24 -7.27 12.62
CA ARG A 189 -11.93 -6.48 11.59
C ARG A 189 -12.21 -7.25 10.31
N GLY A 190 -11.68 -8.46 10.17
CA GLY A 190 -11.78 -9.25 8.94
C GLY A 190 -10.94 -8.71 7.79
N VAL A 191 -9.94 -7.88 8.08
CA VAL A 191 -8.99 -7.35 7.10
C VAL A 191 -7.98 -8.43 6.72
N ALA A 192 -7.73 -8.60 5.43
CA ALA A 192 -6.70 -9.54 4.94
C ALA A 192 -5.29 -8.95 5.12
N LEU A 193 -4.28 -9.82 5.26
CA LEU A 193 -2.88 -9.43 5.23
C LEU A 193 -2.27 -9.77 3.87
N GLU A 194 -1.66 -8.81 3.22
CA GLU A 194 -0.92 -9.05 1.99
C GLU A 194 0.38 -9.80 2.25
N ILE A 195 0.69 -10.76 1.38
CA ILE A 195 2.02 -11.35 1.25
C ILE A 195 2.67 -10.75 0.00
N ASN A 196 3.34 -9.62 0.18
CA ASN A 196 4.05 -8.96 -0.90
C ASN A 196 5.41 -9.62 -1.15
N THR A 197 5.62 -10.13 -2.37
CA THR A 197 6.82 -10.89 -2.73
C THR A 197 7.97 -10.01 -3.22
N TYR A 198 7.74 -8.72 -3.34
CA TYR A 198 8.74 -7.75 -3.78
C TYR A 198 9.39 -6.97 -2.61
N CYS A 199 8.82 -7.04 -1.41
CA CYS A 199 9.36 -6.39 -0.21
C CYS A 199 10.27 -7.29 0.62
#